data_205a1452d939daa7b73bf93bab454f18
#
_entry.id   205a1452d939daa7b73bf93bab454f18
#
_cell.length_a   1.000
_cell.length_b   1.000
_cell.length_c   1.000
_cell.angle_alpha   90.00
_cell.angle_beta   90.00
_cell.angle_gamma   90.00
#
_symmetry.space_group_name_H-M   'P 1'
#
loop_
_entity.id
_entity.type
_entity.pdbx_description
1 polymer ?
#
loop_
_entity_poly.entity_id
_entity_poly.type
_entity_poly.pdbx_seq_one_letter_code
_entity_poly.pdbx_strand_id
1 'polypeptide(L)'
;MSPRAACRLEQLGFTSVYDYVDGIADWKASGLPTEGTTDQKQRVANATRPDIPTCPPDEPIDEVRTRLSAAGWEVCVVVDCDGVVIGRLHQIAMETDGELTAEQVMEPGPTTVRPDGLLQPLVDRMDHRDTPDVLVTTPQGTLVGVLFRDEAKRLLAGESPQQIWRDCDGCPGRWAATT
;
A
#
# COMPACT_ATOMS: atom_id res chain seq x y z
N MET A 1 -7.75 23.56 -12.46
CA MET A 1 -6.59 24.22 -13.14
C MET A 1 -6.56 23.96 -14.64
N SER A 2 -7.12 22.87 -15.08
CA SER A 2 -7.17 22.41 -16.48
C SER A 2 -7.80 23.42 -17.45
N PRO A 3 -8.97 24.04 -17.18
CA PRO A 3 -9.59 24.98 -18.11
C PRO A 3 -8.72 26.20 -18.45
N ARG A 4 -7.94 26.69 -17.46
CA ARG A 4 -7.01 27.80 -17.71
C ARG A 4 -5.83 27.40 -18.61
N ALA A 5 -5.36 26.17 -18.47
CA ALA A 5 -4.30 25.62 -19.32
C ALA A 5 -4.82 25.41 -20.74
N ALA A 6 -6.02 24.89 -20.90
CA ALA A 6 -6.67 24.71 -22.20
C ALA A 6 -6.81 26.04 -22.94
N CYS A 7 -7.39 27.07 -22.33
CA CYS A 7 -7.46 28.41 -22.90
C CYS A 7 -6.08 28.96 -23.30
N ARG A 8 -5.04 28.71 -22.52
CA ARG A 8 -3.68 29.18 -22.85
C ARG A 8 -3.11 28.45 -24.06
N LEU A 9 -3.34 27.15 -24.19
CA LEU A 9 -2.92 26.37 -25.35
C LEU A 9 -3.63 26.82 -26.62
N GLU A 10 -4.94 27.09 -26.57
CA GLU A 10 -5.71 27.65 -27.69
C GLU A 10 -5.17 29.03 -28.12
N GLN A 11 -4.83 29.90 -27.17
CA GLN A 11 -4.18 31.19 -27.46
C GLN A 11 -2.81 31.04 -28.12
N LEU A 12 -2.12 29.93 -27.88
CA LEU A 12 -0.83 29.60 -28.50
C LEU A 12 -0.98 28.93 -29.89
N GLY A 13 -2.21 28.75 -30.38
CA GLY A 13 -2.50 28.25 -31.72
C GLY A 13 -2.75 26.74 -31.80
N PHE A 14 -2.87 26.03 -30.67
CA PHE A 14 -3.27 24.63 -30.68
C PHE A 14 -4.78 24.54 -30.99
N THR A 15 -5.14 23.73 -31.98
CA THR A 15 -6.54 23.59 -32.46
C THR A 15 -7.28 22.38 -31.88
N SER A 16 -6.55 21.43 -31.29
CA SER A 16 -7.12 20.21 -30.70
C SER A 16 -6.71 20.13 -29.22
N VAL A 17 -7.37 20.92 -28.40
CA VAL A 17 -7.14 20.96 -26.94
C VAL A 17 -8.30 20.26 -26.24
N TYR A 18 -7.99 19.30 -25.40
CA TYR A 18 -8.97 18.54 -24.63
C TYR A 18 -8.71 18.70 -23.12
N ASP A 19 -9.77 18.86 -22.35
CA ASP A 19 -9.71 18.84 -20.90
C ASP A 19 -10.15 17.46 -20.37
N TYR A 20 -9.30 16.82 -19.58
CA TYR A 20 -9.65 15.58 -18.91
C TYR A 20 -10.25 15.90 -17.53
N VAL A 21 -11.58 15.78 -17.43
CA VAL A 21 -12.38 16.25 -16.29
C VAL A 21 -12.00 15.57 -14.99
N ASP A 22 -11.72 14.25 -15.04
CA ASP A 22 -11.37 13.42 -13.87
C ASP A 22 -9.94 13.70 -13.36
N GLY A 23 -9.15 14.46 -14.13
CA GLY A 23 -7.85 14.97 -13.73
C GLY A 23 -6.70 13.94 -13.81
N ILE A 24 -5.48 14.44 -13.56
CA ILE A 24 -4.25 13.67 -13.72
C ILE A 24 -4.16 12.45 -12.78
N ALA A 25 -4.84 12.48 -11.64
CA ALA A 25 -4.82 11.37 -10.70
C ALA A 25 -5.55 10.15 -11.29
N ASP A 26 -6.72 10.38 -11.89
CA ASP A 26 -7.49 9.33 -12.56
C ASP A 26 -6.78 8.84 -13.83
N TRP A 27 -6.20 9.75 -14.64
CA TRP A 27 -5.38 9.41 -15.79
C TRP A 27 -4.28 8.40 -15.45
N LYS A 28 -3.55 8.65 -14.34
CA LYS A 28 -2.48 7.78 -13.86
C LYS A 28 -3.00 6.48 -13.26
N ALA A 29 -4.13 6.52 -12.55
CA ALA A 29 -4.78 5.32 -12.00
C ALA A 29 -5.26 4.38 -13.10
N SER A 30 -5.65 4.93 -14.26
CA SER A 30 -6.03 4.19 -15.46
C SER A 30 -4.82 3.68 -16.28
N GLY A 31 -3.59 3.88 -15.79
CA GLY A 31 -2.36 3.41 -16.47
C GLY A 31 -2.04 4.12 -17.78
N LEU A 32 -2.63 5.29 -18.03
CA LEU A 32 -2.42 6.03 -19.27
C LEU A 32 -1.03 6.71 -19.30
N PRO A 33 -0.41 6.86 -20.48
CA PRO A 33 0.94 7.38 -20.61
C PRO A 33 1.06 8.82 -20.14
N THR A 34 2.16 9.12 -19.46
CA THR A 34 2.49 10.47 -18.98
C THR A 34 3.90 10.85 -19.41
N GLU A 35 4.15 12.15 -19.55
CA GLU A 35 5.48 12.70 -19.88
C GLU A 35 5.96 13.63 -18.74
N GLY A 36 7.28 13.75 -18.60
CA GLY A 36 7.93 14.65 -17.65
C GLY A 36 8.78 13.94 -16.60
N THR A 37 9.62 14.71 -15.93
CA THR A 37 10.60 14.22 -14.93
C THR A 37 9.96 13.70 -13.64
N THR A 38 8.67 13.96 -13.41
CA THR A 38 7.94 13.51 -12.22
C THR A 38 7.70 12.00 -12.22
N ASP A 39 7.71 11.36 -13.39
CA ASP A 39 7.49 9.92 -13.53
C ASP A 39 8.72 9.08 -13.11
N GLN A 40 9.90 9.69 -12.98
CA GLN A 40 11.10 9.02 -12.47
C GLN A 40 11.14 8.93 -10.92
N LYS A 41 10.27 9.64 -10.23
CA LYS A 41 10.21 9.58 -8.76
C LYS A 41 9.47 8.33 -8.33
N GLN A 42 10.12 7.53 -7.50
CA GLN A 42 9.51 6.34 -6.93
C GLN A 42 8.31 6.71 -6.06
N ARG A 43 7.21 5.98 -6.26
CA ARG A 43 5.96 6.15 -5.52
C ARG A 43 5.80 5.05 -4.48
N VAL A 44 4.94 5.30 -3.51
CA VAL A 44 4.55 4.33 -2.48
C VAL A 44 4.10 3.02 -3.10
N ALA A 45 3.29 3.07 -4.16
CA ALA A 45 2.83 1.87 -4.89
C ALA A 45 3.97 0.95 -5.37
N ASN A 46 5.14 1.51 -5.72
CA ASN A 46 6.28 0.73 -6.21
C ASN A 46 6.95 -0.13 -5.11
N ALA A 47 6.77 0.26 -3.84
CA ALA A 47 7.33 -0.44 -2.68
C ALA A 47 6.25 -1.17 -1.85
N THR A 48 4.98 -1.15 -2.32
CA THR A 48 3.87 -1.76 -1.61
C THR A 48 3.80 -3.25 -1.89
N ARG A 49 3.72 -4.05 -0.84
CA ARG A 49 3.49 -5.50 -0.91
C ARG A 49 1.99 -5.77 -0.77
N PRO A 50 1.37 -6.39 -1.78
CA PRO A 50 -0.07 -6.69 -1.75
C PRO A 50 -0.42 -7.99 -1.01
N ASP A 51 0.58 -8.81 -0.66
CA ASP A 51 0.45 -10.16 -0.12
C ASP A 51 0.23 -10.23 1.40
N ILE A 52 0.00 -9.08 2.07
CA ILE A 52 -0.28 -9.05 3.50
C ILE A 52 -1.57 -9.82 3.83
N PRO A 53 -1.56 -10.70 4.84
CA PRO A 53 -2.74 -11.44 5.27
C PRO A 53 -3.84 -10.51 5.78
N THR A 54 -5.07 -10.87 5.45
CA THR A 54 -6.28 -10.18 5.93
C THR A 54 -7.21 -11.15 6.64
N CYS A 55 -8.05 -10.62 7.53
CA CYS A 55 -9.11 -11.38 8.18
C CYS A 55 -10.37 -10.51 8.36
N PRO A 56 -11.56 -11.10 8.38
CA PRO A 56 -12.78 -10.40 8.78
C PRO A 56 -12.80 -10.17 10.31
N PRO A 57 -13.60 -9.21 10.80
CA PRO A 57 -13.65 -8.84 12.22
C PRO A 57 -14.17 -9.95 13.14
N ASP A 58 -15.02 -10.82 12.63
CA ASP A 58 -15.67 -11.91 13.35
C ASP A 58 -14.87 -13.23 13.36
N GLU A 59 -13.72 -13.28 12.67
CA GLU A 59 -12.88 -14.48 12.63
C GLU A 59 -12.26 -14.78 14.02
N PRO A 60 -12.31 -16.03 14.50
CA PRO A 60 -11.64 -16.44 15.74
C PRO A 60 -10.13 -16.22 15.67
N ILE A 61 -9.56 -15.63 16.71
CA ILE A 61 -8.13 -15.27 16.73
C ILE A 61 -7.20 -16.48 16.59
N ASP A 62 -7.61 -17.66 17.07
CA ASP A 62 -6.84 -18.90 16.96
C ASP A 62 -6.69 -19.39 15.52
N GLU A 63 -7.72 -19.18 14.69
CA GLU A 63 -7.67 -19.50 13.26
C GLU A 63 -6.72 -18.54 12.53
N VAL A 64 -6.83 -17.24 12.83
CA VAL A 64 -5.92 -16.21 12.31
C VAL A 64 -4.47 -16.54 12.69
N ARG A 65 -4.21 -16.87 13.96
CA ARG A 65 -2.89 -17.24 14.48
C ARG A 65 -2.30 -18.45 13.73
N THR A 66 -3.09 -19.50 13.56
CA THR A 66 -2.66 -20.72 12.86
C THR A 66 -2.27 -20.40 11.42
N ARG A 67 -3.09 -19.62 10.73
CA ARG A 67 -2.85 -19.22 9.34
C ARG A 67 -1.60 -18.34 9.20
N LEU A 68 -1.41 -17.37 10.09
CA LEU A 68 -0.25 -16.48 10.07
C LEU A 68 1.05 -17.23 10.36
N SER A 69 1.04 -18.13 11.35
CA SER A 69 2.21 -18.96 11.69
C SER A 69 2.62 -19.85 10.52
N ALA A 70 1.65 -20.45 9.83
CA ALA A 70 1.91 -21.26 8.63
C ALA A 70 2.45 -20.44 7.46
N ALA A 71 2.07 -19.15 7.40
CA ALA A 71 2.45 -18.23 6.34
C ALA A 71 3.69 -17.37 6.70
N GLY A 72 4.24 -17.48 7.91
CA GLY A 72 5.42 -16.72 8.39
C GLY A 72 5.17 -15.22 8.53
N TRP A 73 3.92 -14.81 8.76
CA TRP A 73 3.56 -13.40 8.99
C TRP A 73 3.34 -13.11 10.48
N GLU A 74 3.78 -11.94 10.92
CA GLU A 74 3.61 -11.45 12.29
C GLU A 74 2.47 -10.44 12.44
N VAL A 75 1.87 -10.05 11.31
CA VAL A 75 0.85 -9.01 11.23
C VAL A 75 -0.28 -9.47 10.33
N CYS A 76 -1.52 -9.14 10.73
CA CYS A 76 -2.73 -9.30 9.92
C CYS A 76 -3.52 -8.00 9.90
N VAL A 77 -4.18 -7.72 8.78
CA VAL A 77 -5.05 -6.55 8.64
C VAL A 77 -6.51 -6.99 8.73
N VAL A 78 -7.26 -6.37 9.65
CA VAL A 78 -8.69 -6.61 9.76
C VAL A 78 -9.40 -5.71 8.75
N VAL A 79 -10.17 -6.34 7.86
CA VAL A 79 -10.92 -5.64 6.80
C VAL A 79 -12.39 -6.00 6.88
N ASP A 80 -13.25 -5.08 6.46
CA ASP A 80 -14.68 -5.36 6.31
C ASP A 80 -14.99 -6.10 5.00
N CYS A 81 -16.28 -6.32 4.73
CA CYS A 81 -16.76 -7.01 3.52
C CYS A 81 -16.44 -6.29 2.20
N ASP A 82 -16.14 -4.99 2.25
CA ASP A 82 -15.76 -4.16 1.10
C ASP A 82 -14.22 -4.03 0.98
N GLY A 83 -13.46 -4.72 1.86
CA GLY A 83 -12.01 -4.68 1.92
C GLY A 83 -11.45 -3.39 2.53
N VAL A 84 -12.28 -2.61 3.23
CA VAL A 84 -11.85 -1.41 3.94
C VAL A 84 -11.14 -1.79 5.24
N VAL A 85 -10.01 -1.17 5.49
CA VAL A 85 -9.20 -1.41 6.68
C VAL A 85 -9.90 -0.84 7.92
N ILE A 86 -10.21 -1.69 8.89
CA ILE A 86 -10.81 -1.30 10.18
C ILE A 86 -9.85 -1.46 11.36
N GLY A 87 -8.90 -2.37 11.27
CA GLY A 87 -7.96 -2.63 12.35
C GLY A 87 -6.72 -3.36 11.90
N ARG A 88 -5.82 -3.59 12.87
CA ARG A 88 -4.57 -4.31 12.68
C ARG A 88 -4.34 -5.23 13.88
N LEU A 89 -3.88 -6.44 13.60
CA LEU A 89 -3.46 -7.42 14.59
C LEU A 89 -1.95 -7.52 14.61
N HIS A 90 -1.36 -7.31 15.77
CA HIS A 90 0.05 -7.55 16.04
C HIS A 90 0.23 -8.90 16.75
N GLN A 91 1.43 -9.48 16.69
CA GLN A 91 1.75 -10.76 17.31
C GLN A 91 1.36 -10.81 18.80
N ILE A 92 1.58 -9.74 19.54
CA ILE A 92 1.22 -9.64 20.96
C ILE A 92 -0.28 -9.79 21.21
N ALA A 93 -1.12 -9.23 20.34
CA ALA A 93 -2.57 -9.38 20.43
C ALA A 93 -3.02 -10.83 20.14
N MET A 94 -2.23 -11.59 19.40
CA MET A 94 -2.49 -12.97 19.06
C MET A 94 -2.05 -13.96 20.16
N GLU A 95 -1.31 -13.53 21.18
CA GLU A 95 -0.91 -14.36 22.32
C GLU A 95 -1.98 -14.39 23.43
N THR A 96 -3.08 -13.66 23.24
CA THR A 96 -4.17 -13.61 24.20
C THR A 96 -4.95 -14.93 24.21
N ASP A 97 -5.04 -15.59 25.35
CA ASP A 97 -5.83 -16.81 25.53
C ASP A 97 -7.32 -16.49 25.63
N GLY A 98 -8.14 -17.24 24.91
CA GLY A 98 -9.60 -17.15 24.99
C GLY A 98 -10.28 -17.24 23.60
N GLU A 99 -11.58 -17.52 23.62
CA GLU A 99 -12.43 -17.50 22.42
C GLU A 99 -12.73 -16.04 22.00
N LEU A 100 -11.70 -15.32 21.56
CA LEU A 100 -11.80 -13.93 21.12
C LEU A 100 -11.84 -13.83 19.60
N THR A 101 -12.53 -12.81 19.09
CA THR A 101 -12.56 -12.47 17.66
C THR A 101 -11.50 -11.44 17.32
N ALA A 102 -11.16 -11.33 16.01
CA ALA A 102 -10.21 -10.35 15.51
C ALA A 102 -10.57 -8.91 15.92
N GLU A 103 -11.87 -8.54 15.90
CA GLU A 103 -12.36 -7.21 16.31
C GLU A 103 -12.06 -6.90 17.78
N GLN A 104 -12.14 -7.90 18.66
CA GLN A 104 -11.95 -7.70 20.11
C GLN A 104 -10.50 -7.45 20.52
N VAL A 105 -9.55 -7.92 19.69
CA VAL A 105 -8.11 -7.82 19.98
C VAL A 105 -7.34 -6.90 19.02
N MET A 106 -7.98 -6.43 17.95
CA MET A 106 -7.32 -5.54 16.99
C MET A 106 -7.02 -4.17 17.57
N GLU A 107 -5.97 -3.55 17.07
CA GLU A 107 -5.73 -2.11 17.20
C GLU A 107 -6.55 -1.38 16.15
N PRO A 108 -7.56 -0.57 16.53
CA PRO A 108 -8.42 0.11 15.58
C PRO A 108 -7.75 1.32 14.94
N GLY A 109 -8.13 1.65 13.70
CA GLY A 109 -7.73 2.87 13.00
C GLY A 109 -6.22 2.99 12.75
N PRO A 110 -5.56 1.99 12.14
CA PRO A 110 -4.14 2.05 11.85
C PRO A 110 -3.79 3.21 10.91
N THR A 111 -2.56 3.72 11.02
CA THR A 111 -2.07 4.75 10.11
C THR A 111 -1.97 4.23 8.69
N THR A 112 -2.59 4.92 7.75
CA THR A 112 -2.57 4.57 6.33
C THR A 112 -1.94 5.66 5.47
N VAL A 113 -1.42 5.28 4.32
CA VAL A 113 -0.86 6.18 3.31
C VAL A 113 -1.44 5.87 1.93
N ARG A 114 -1.32 6.82 1.00
CA ARG A 114 -1.81 6.67 -0.37
C ARG A 114 -0.75 6.10 -1.30
N PRO A 115 -1.15 5.26 -2.29
CA PRO A 115 -0.21 4.64 -3.23
C PRO A 115 0.45 5.64 -4.17
N ASP A 116 -0.20 6.77 -4.45
CA ASP A 116 0.29 7.82 -5.35
C ASP A 116 1.31 8.77 -4.69
N GLY A 117 1.51 8.69 -3.37
CA GLY A 117 2.49 9.46 -2.63
C GLY A 117 3.93 9.21 -3.10
N LEU A 118 4.81 10.18 -2.86
CA LEU A 118 6.24 10.02 -3.12
C LEU A 118 6.88 9.14 -2.04
N LEU A 119 7.72 8.19 -2.46
CA LEU A 119 8.33 7.20 -1.56
C LEU A 119 9.35 7.83 -0.60
N GLN A 120 10.26 8.69 -1.10
CA GLN A 120 11.32 9.28 -0.28
C GLN A 120 10.79 10.07 0.92
N PRO A 121 9.83 11.03 0.77
CA PRO A 121 9.29 11.76 1.92
C PRO A 121 8.54 10.87 2.92
N LEU A 122 7.99 9.74 2.46
CA LEU A 122 7.36 8.77 3.34
C LEU A 122 8.41 8.05 4.18
N VAL A 123 9.48 7.56 3.56
CA VAL A 123 10.59 6.87 4.26
C VAL A 123 11.24 7.79 5.29
N ASP A 124 11.52 9.05 4.94
CA ASP A 124 12.08 10.05 5.86
C ASP A 124 11.19 10.23 7.10
N ARG A 125 9.85 10.27 6.90
CA ARG A 125 8.89 10.38 7.98
C ARG A 125 8.82 9.12 8.85
N MET A 126 8.91 7.93 8.23
CA MET A 126 8.95 6.64 8.93
C MET A 126 10.21 6.52 9.79
N ASP A 127 11.36 6.96 9.28
CA ASP A 127 12.61 7.02 10.05
C ASP A 127 12.51 7.94 11.26
N HIS A 128 11.96 9.13 11.06
CA HIS A 128 11.82 10.12 12.13
C HIS A 128 10.90 9.65 13.26
N ARG A 129 9.92 8.80 12.96
CA ARG A 129 8.94 8.25 13.91
C ARG A 129 9.27 6.84 14.38
N ASP A 130 10.36 6.28 13.91
CA ASP A 130 10.74 4.88 14.11
C ASP A 130 9.60 3.89 13.78
N THR A 131 8.89 4.16 12.70
CA THR A 131 7.76 3.35 12.24
C THR A 131 8.30 2.29 11.26
N PRO A 132 8.19 0.98 11.56
CA PRO A 132 8.78 -0.08 10.72
C PRO A 132 7.99 -0.33 9.44
N ASP A 133 6.67 -0.14 9.48
CA ASP A 133 5.79 -0.40 8.36
C ASP A 133 4.54 0.50 8.39
N VAL A 134 3.88 0.65 7.26
CA VAL A 134 2.61 1.38 7.11
C VAL A 134 1.69 0.67 6.13
N LEU A 135 0.38 0.78 6.37
CA LEU A 135 -0.62 0.26 5.45
C LEU A 135 -0.86 1.24 4.30
N VAL A 136 -1.02 0.69 3.12
CA VAL A 136 -1.33 1.46 1.91
C VAL A 136 -2.78 1.22 1.54
N THR A 137 -3.56 2.29 1.39
CA THR A 137 -5.00 2.21 1.11
C THR A 137 -5.42 3.15 -0.02
N THR A 138 -6.52 2.81 -0.68
CA THR A 138 -7.21 3.71 -1.61
C THR A 138 -7.81 4.92 -0.88
N PRO A 139 -8.30 5.97 -1.57
CA PRO A 139 -9.06 7.06 -0.97
C PRO A 139 -10.29 6.60 -0.16
N GLN A 140 -10.89 5.49 -0.52
CA GLN A 140 -12.04 4.88 0.14
C GLN A 140 -11.65 4.05 1.39
N GLY A 141 -10.35 3.86 1.63
CA GLY A 141 -9.85 3.08 2.76
C GLY A 141 -9.62 1.59 2.43
N THR A 142 -9.90 1.16 1.19
CA THR A 142 -9.67 -0.22 0.76
C THR A 142 -8.18 -0.54 0.80
N LEU A 143 -7.82 -1.70 1.34
CA LEU A 143 -6.43 -2.15 1.45
C LEU A 143 -5.81 -2.37 0.06
N VAL A 144 -4.64 -1.77 -0.15
CA VAL A 144 -3.77 -2.03 -1.31
C VAL A 144 -2.62 -2.96 -0.90
N GLY A 145 -2.12 -2.83 0.32
CA GLY A 145 -1.04 -3.65 0.85
C GLY A 145 -0.30 -2.99 2.00
N VAL A 146 0.91 -3.47 2.28
CA VAL A 146 1.82 -2.96 3.30
C VAL A 146 3.12 -2.48 2.68
N LEU A 147 3.72 -1.45 3.27
CA LEU A 147 5.04 -0.96 2.91
C LEU A 147 5.95 -1.07 4.13
N PHE A 148 7.04 -1.83 4.01
CA PHE A 148 8.08 -1.94 5.01
C PHE A 148 9.17 -0.89 4.77
N ARG A 149 9.58 -0.19 5.83
CA ARG A 149 10.59 0.89 5.76
C ARG A 149 11.90 0.43 5.14
N ASP A 150 12.40 -0.72 5.57
CA ASP A 150 13.70 -1.22 5.14
C ASP A 150 13.67 -1.68 3.66
N GLU A 151 12.58 -2.30 3.21
CA GLU A 151 12.38 -2.63 1.80
C GLU A 151 12.28 -1.36 0.93
N ALA A 152 11.58 -0.35 1.42
CA ALA A 152 11.47 0.94 0.74
C ALA A 152 12.84 1.65 0.62
N LYS A 153 13.71 1.57 1.63
CA LYS A 153 15.07 2.10 1.57
C LYS A 153 15.92 1.37 0.53
N ARG A 154 15.84 0.05 0.47
CA ARG A 154 16.55 -0.75 -0.53
C ARG A 154 16.10 -0.39 -1.95
N LEU A 155 14.80 -0.19 -2.14
CA LEU A 155 14.25 0.26 -3.41
C LEU A 155 14.76 1.66 -3.81
N LEU A 156 14.83 2.59 -2.85
CA LEU A 156 15.40 3.93 -3.06
C LEU A 156 16.90 3.89 -3.38
N ALA A 157 17.62 2.89 -2.87
CA ALA A 157 19.03 2.64 -3.19
C ALA A 157 19.24 2.03 -4.59
N GLY A 158 18.16 1.71 -5.31
CA GLY A 158 18.21 1.20 -6.69
C GLY A 158 18.08 -0.32 -6.81
N GLU A 159 17.79 -1.02 -5.74
CA GLU A 159 17.47 -2.45 -5.80
C GLU A 159 16.11 -2.67 -6.48
N SER A 160 15.96 -3.77 -7.21
CA SER A 160 14.66 -4.09 -7.82
C SER A 160 13.70 -4.68 -6.79
N PRO A 161 12.39 -4.41 -6.86
CA PRO A 161 11.40 -5.01 -5.97
C PRO A 161 11.50 -6.54 -5.92
N GLN A 162 11.74 -7.17 -7.07
CA GLN A 162 11.88 -8.63 -7.18
C GLN A 162 13.09 -9.18 -6.42
N GLN A 163 14.20 -8.45 -6.33
CA GLN A 163 15.34 -8.81 -5.51
C GLN A 163 15.03 -8.65 -4.03
N ILE A 164 14.46 -7.53 -3.65
CA ILE A 164 14.09 -7.22 -2.26
C ILE A 164 13.18 -8.30 -1.68
N TRP A 165 12.16 -8.71 -2.43
CA TRP A 165 11.17 -9.70 -1.96
C TRP A 165 11.67 -11.14 -2.00
N ARG A 166 12.74 -11.45 -2.75
CA ARG A 166 13.40 -12.78 -2.74
C ARG A 166 14.30 -12.99 -1.53
N ASP A 167 14.96 -11.92 -1.07
CA ASP A 167 15.96 -11.97 0.00
C ASP A 167 15.34 -11.89 1.40
N CYS A 168 14.02 -11.77 1.51
CA CYS A 168 13.34 -11.85 2.80
C CYS A 168 13.33 -13.31 3.28
N ASP A 169 14.29 -13.68 4.12
CA ASP A 169 14.28 -14.91 4.91
C ASP A 169 13.06 -14.88 5.85
N GLY A 170 11.99 -15.58 5.46
CA GLY A 170 10.73 -15.64 6.23
C GLY A 170 9.49 -15.13 5.49
N CYS A 171 9.62 -14.62 4.26
CA CYS A 171 8.45 -14.26 3.46
C CYS A 171 7.91 -15.49 2.72
N PRO A 172 6.74 -16.04 3.08
CA PRO A 172 6.10 -17.10 2.34
C PRO A 172 5.38 -16.50 1.13
N GLY A 173 6.03 -16.51 0.00
CA GLY A 173 5.44 -16.04 -1.24
C GLY A 173 6.43 -16.12 -2.38
N ARG A 174 6.83 -17.33 -2.75
CA ARG A 174 7.34 -17.59 -4.10
C ARG A 174 6.23 -17.16 -5.07
N TRP A 175 6.38 -16.01 -5.66
CA TRP A 175 5.68 -15.69 -6.89
C TRP A 175 6.07 -16.73 -7.94
N ALA A 176 5.23 -17.74 -8.11
CA ALA A 176 5.21 -18.52 -9.34
C ALA A 176 4.81 -17.51 -10.42
N ALA A 177 5.79 -17.11 -11.22
CA ALA A 177 5.53 -16.41 -12.47
C ALA A 177 4.56 -17.29 -13.27
N THR A 178 3.30 -16.88 -13.32
CA THR A 178 2.35 -17.46 -14.27
C THR A 178 2.71 -16.83 -15.61
N THR A 179 3.30 -17.66 -16.47
CA THR A 179 3.48 -17.44 -17.91
C THR A 179 2.16 -17.17 -18.60
#